data_6faf5ec4a441df18a45acfac01136732
#
_entry.id   6faf5ec4a441df18a45acfac01136732
#
_cell.length_a   1.000
_cell.length_b   1.000
_cell.length_c   1.000
_cell.angle_alpha   90.00
_cell.angle_beta   90.00
_cell.angle_gamma   90.00
#
_symmetry.space_group_name_H-M   'P 1'
#
loop_
_entity.id
_entity.type
_entity.pdbx_description
1 polymer ?
#
loop_
_entity_poly.entity_id
_entity_poly.type
_entity_poly.pdbx_seq_one_letter_code
_entity_poly.pdbx_strand_id
1 'polypeptide(L)'
;TPSNSSAASDVYKRQVLCKNFGDACLDETTYAYMYTYKYPTEDVPEDGTPAYVESLKKEAYGYNLDVTVLGIDKDNPYFPVETSNKKNEIVISSAAAQKFGVKVGDKLVLSDEVNERDYAFTVKDIVHFASGVYVFLDRDAMQELFDQEDDYYNVVFADHALDIDNGRLYSTVSRENVEESSQIFTDMMGPMVSMLAAISALIFMIVMYLMMKVMIDRSAFSISLMKVLGYRKGEIRRLYLDGNFYIIMLGALLGVPLA
;
A
#
# COMPACT_ATOMS: atom_id res chain seq x y z
N THR A 1 17.78 -11.23 32.54
CA THR A 1 17.49 -11.23 31.11
C THR A 1 16.15 -10.59 30.82
N PRO A 2 16.08 -9.29 30.65
CA PRO A 2 14.89 -8.63 30.12
C PRO A 2 15.21 -8.17 28.74
N SER A 3 14.54 -8.62 27.71
CA SER A 3 14.37 -7.87 26.44
C SER A 3 13.82 -8.68 25.26
N ASN A 4 13.53 -9.97 25.42
CA ASN A 4 13.00 -10.74 24.27
C ASN A 4 11.52 -10.46 23.95
N SER A 5 10.72 -9.91 24.87
CA SER A 5 9.29 -9.71 24.60
C SER A 5 9.01 -8.46 23.75
N SER A 6 9.78 -7.40 23.91
CA SER A 6 9.62 -6.16 23.11
C SER A 6 10.10 -6.38 21.67
N ALA A 7 11.29 -6.96 21.50
CA ALA A 7 11.82 -7.25 20.19
C ALA A 7 10.97 -8.29 19.42
N ALA A 8 10.45 -9.31 20.12
CA ALA A 8 9.55 -10.29 19.52
C ALA A 8 8.18 -9.67 19.14
N SER A 9 7.66 -8.73 19.94
CA SER A 9 6.45 -7.98 19.61
C SER A 9 6.66 -7.06 18.40
N ASP A 10 7.82 -6.42 18.29
CA ASP A 10 8.14 -5.54 17.15
C ASP A 10 8.38 -6.33 15.84
N VAL A 11 9.02 -7.50 15.96
CA VAL A 11 9.17 -8.44 14.83
C VAL A 11 7.80 -8.97 14.39
N TYR A 12 6.94 -9.32 15.34
CA TYR A 12 5.59 -9.81 15.04
C TYR A 12 4.73 -8.72 14.37
N LYS A 13 4.73 -7.50 14.89
CA LYS A 13 4.03 -6.36 14.28
C LYS A 13 4.55 -6.04 12.88
N ARG A 14 5.86 -6.10 12.68
CA ARG A 14 6.47 -5.98 11.35
C ARG A 14 5.97 -7.06 10.41
N GLN A 15 6.05 -8.32 10.81
CA GLN A 15 5.58 -9.44 9.99
C GLN A 15 4.11 -9.30 9.64
N VAL A 16 3.26 -8.85 10.57
CA VAL A 16 1.82 -8.65 10.32
C VAL A 16 1.58 -7.49 9.34
N LEU A 17 2.24 -6.34 9.51
CA LEU A 17 2.10 -5.21 8.58
C LEU A 17 2.61 -5.57 7.18
N CYS A 18 3.74 -6.25 7.12
CA CYS A 18 4.37 -6.66 5.87
C CYS A 18 3.57 -7.76 5.17
N LYS A 19 3.07 -8.72 5.94
CA LYS A 19 2.20 -9.77 5.43
C LYS A 19 0.89 -9.18 4.90
N ASN A 20 0.25 -8.28 5.64
CA ASN A 20 -0.99 -7.65 5.21
C ASN A 20 -0.81 -6.84 3.92
N PHE A 21 0.32 -6.15 3.74
CA PHE A 21 0.61 -5.44 2.50
C PHE A 21 0.89 -6.40 1.34
N GLY A 22 1.70 -7.43 1.57
CA GLY A 22 1.97 -8.47 0.58
C GLY A 22 0.71 -9.26 0.22
N ASP A 23 -0.08 -9.67 1.22
CA ASP A 23 -1.34 -10.39 1.03
C ASP A 23 -2.33 -9.51 0.22
N ALA A 24 -2.43 -8.21 0.49
CA ALA A 24 -3.28 -7.30 -0.29
C ALA A 24 -2.84 -7.21 -1.76
N CYS A 25 -1.54 -7.10 -2.04
CA CYS A 25 -1.03 -7.12 -3.41
C CYS A 25 -1.29 -8.46 -4.10
N LEU A 26 -1.16 -9.57 -3.40
CA LEU A 26 -1.41 -10.90 -3.94
C LEU A 26 -2.90 -11.19 -4.14
N ASP A 27 -3.77 -10.69 -3.25
CA ASP A 27 -5.22 -10.83 -3.38
C ASP A 27 -5.77 -10.04 -4.58
N GLU A 28 -5.15 -8.89 -4.89
CA GLU A 28 -5.48 -8.10 -6.07
C GLU A 28 -4.92 -8.70 -7.37
N THR A 29 -3.84 -9.49 -7.29
CA THR A 29 -3.23 -10.18 -8.42
C THR A 29 -3.91 -11.53 -8.63
N THR A 30 -4.99 -11.57 -9.39
CA THR A 30 -5.79 -12.78 -9.64
C THR A 30 -5.21 -13.71 -10.67
N TYR A 31 -4.37 -13.18 -11.58
CA TYR A 31 -3.62 -13.95 -12.58
C TYR A 31 -2.34 -14.55 -12.01
N ALA A 32 -1.89 -15.70 -12.52
CA ALA A 32 -0.58 -16.26 -12.18
C ALA A 32 0.56 -15.63 -13.01
N TYR A 33 0.28 -15.32 -14.28
CA TYR A 33 1.23 -14.73 -15.20
C TYR A 33 0.59 -13.60 -16.03
N MET A 34 1.37 -12.53 -16.24
CA MET A 34 1.07 -11.45 -17.17
C MET A 34 2.24 -11.32 -18.14
N TYR A 35 1.98 -11.54 -19.41
CA TYR A 35 2.94 -11.43 -20.50
C TYR A 35 2.68 -10.15 -21.26
N THR A 36 3.67 -9.26 -21.33
CA THR A 36 3.59 -8.04 -22.15
C THR A 36 4.43 -8.22 -23.39
N TYR A 37 3.86 -8.04 -24.55
CA TYR A 37 4.54 -8.17 -25.84
C TYR A 37 5.25 -6.87 -26.22
N LYS A 38 6.36 -6.99 -26.97
CA LYS A 38 7.09 -5.82 -27.55
C LYS A 38 6.29 -5.16 -28.67
N TYR A 39 5.59 -5.97 -29.42
CA TYR A 39 4.74 -5.56 -30.53
C TYR A 39 3.40 -6.26 -30.38
N PRO A 40 2.32 -5.62 -30.80
CA PRO A 40 1.01 -6.26 -30.81
C PRO A 40 1.05 -7.50 -31.67
N THR A 41 0.21 -8.46 -31.34
CA THR A 41 0.17 -9.75 -32.00
C THR A 41 -1.28 -10.23 -32.11
N GLU A 42 -1.61 -10.91 -33.21
CA GLU A 42 -2.92 -11.52 -33.45
C GLU A 42 -2.98 -12.97 -32.92
N ASP A 43 -1.81 -13.54 -32.61
CA ASP A 43 -1.64 -14.93 -32.22
C ASP A 43 -1.78 -15.09 -30.71
N VAL A 44 -3.01 -15.33 -30.24
CA VAL A 44 -3.33 -15.57 -28.82
C VAL A 44 -3.02 -17.02 -28.48
N PRO A 45 -2.22 -17.33 -27.46
CA PRO A 45 -2.06 -18.68 -26.94
C PRO A 45 -3.41 -19.28 -26.52
N GLU A 46 -3.65 -20.59 -26.80
CA GLU A 46 -4.93 -21.26 -26.55
C GLU A 46 -5.47 -21.09 -25.11
N ASP A 47 -4.55 -20.99 -24.11
CA ASP A 47 -4.90 -20.84 -22.68
C ASP A 47 -4.66 -19.43 -22.15
N GLY A 48 -4.49 -18.45 -23.03
CA GLY A 48 -4.24 -17.06 -22.67
C GLY A 48 -5.47 -16.17 -22.80
N THR A 49 -5.67 -15.26 -21.87
CA THR A 49 -6.71 -14.22 -21.96
C THR A 49 -6.08 -12.92 -22.46
N PRO A 50 -6.41 -12.46 -23.68
CA PRO A 50 -5.83 -11.25 -24.23
C PRO A 50 -6.36 -9.99 -23.56
N ALA A 51 -5.51 -8.96 -23.51
CA ALA A 51 -5.88 -7.64 -23.08
C ALA A 51 -5.07 -6.58 -23.83
N TYR A 52 -5.55 -5.35 -23.77
CA TYR A 52 -4.87 -4.22 -24.37
C TYR A 52 -4.46 -3.23 -23.28
N VAL A 53 -3.19 -2.85 -23.23
CA VAL A 53 -2.63 -1.94 -22.21
C VAL A 53 -1.99 -0.75 -22.88
N GLU A 54 -2.34 0.45 -22.41
CA GLU A 54 -1.69 1.70 -22.76
C GLU A 54 -1.25 2.45 -21.50
N SER A 55 -0.18 3.22 -21.62
CA SER A 55 0.29 4.09 -20.56
C SER A 55 -0.02 5.54 -20.93
N LEU A 56 -0.97 6.13 -20.24
CA LEU A 56 -1.28 7.54 -20.35
C LEU A 56 -0.72 8.29 -19.14
N LYS A 57 -0.72 9.60 -19.22
CA LYS A 57 -0.23 10.47 -18.16
C LYS A 57 -1.33 11.34 -17.57
N LYS A 58 -1.22 11.58 -16.27
CA LYS A 58 -2.05 12.54 -15.55
C LYS A 58 -1.16 13.52 -14.82
N GLU A 59 -1.28 14.79 -15.17
CA GLU A 59 -0.66 15.84 -14.37
C GLU A 59 -1.38 15.95 -13.02
N ALA A 60 -0.63 15.74 -11.94
CA ALA A 60 -1.09 15.93 -10.59
C ALA A 60 0.04 16.47 -9.72
N TYR A 61 -0.24 17.49 -8.91
CA TYR A 61 0.73 18.12 -8.01
C TYR A 61 2.01 18.63 -8.69
N GLY A 62 1.94 19.01 -9.98
CA GLY A 62 3.09 19.48 -10.78
C GLY A 62 3.99 18.37 -11.31
N TYR A 63 3.54 17.12 -11.27
CA TYR A 63 4.23 15.96 -11.83
C TYR A 63 3.32 15.21 -12.80
N ASN A 64 3.91 14.67 -13.87
CA ASN A 64 3.24 13.75 -14.77
C ASN A 64 3.32 12.34 -14.16
N LEU A 65 2.19 11.80 -13.79
CA LEU A 65 2.06 10.46 -13.21
C LEU A 65 1.58 9.49 -14.28
N ASP A 66 2.25 8.35 -14.38
CA ASP A 66 1.84 7.27 -15.27
C ASP A 66 0.53 6.64 -14.76
N VAL A 67 -0.39 6.43 -15.69
CA VAL A 67 -1.69 5.79 -15.48
C VAL A 67 -1.77 4.62 -16.46
N THR A 68 -1.88 3.43 -15.94
CA THR A 68 -2.07 2.24 -16.77
C THR A 68 -3.55 2.11 -17.16
N VAL A 69 -3.81 2.22 -18.45
CA VAL A 69 -5.13 2.00 -19.04
C VAL A 69 -5.19 0.57 -19.53
N LEU A 70 -6.14 -0.20 -19.02
CA LEU A 70 -6.31 -1.62 -19.30
C LEU A 70 -7.65 -1.87 -19.99
N GLY A 71 -7.59 -2.27 -21.25
CA GLY A 71 -8.73 -2.75 -22.02
C GLY A 71 -8.94 -4.25 -21.78
N ILE A 72 -10.06 -4.60 -21.20
CA ILE A 72 -10.44 -5.98 -20.83
C ILE A 72 -11.78 -6.34 -21.42
N ASP A 73 -11.95 -7.63 -21.71
CA ASP A 73 -13.24 -8.18 -22.08
C ASP A 73 -14.17 -8.25 -20.86
N LYS A 74 -15.48 -8.20 -21.10
CA LYS A 74 -16.49 -8.29 -20.04
C LYS A 74 -16.44 -9.60 -19.26
N ASP A 75 -16.02 -10.67 -19.93
CA ASP A 75 -15.91 -12.01 -19.35
C ASP A 75 -14.49 -12.30 -18.81
N ASN A 76 -13.68 -11.27 -18.61
CA ASN A 76 -12.32 -11.45 -18.12
C ASN A 76 -12.34 -12.05 -16.70
N PRO A 77 -11.72 -13.23 -16.50
CA PRO A 77 -11.78 -13.92 -15.21
C PRO A 77 -10.89 -13.27 -14.12
N TYR A 78 -9.95 -12.43 -14.52
CA TYR A 78 -8.93 -11.88 -13.62
C TYR A 78 -9.30 -10.54 -12.99
N PHE A 79 -10.20 -9.80 -13.65
CA PHE A 79 -10.63 -8.49 -13.18
C PHE A 79 -12.16 -8.44 -13.10
N PRO A 80 -12.75 -8.53 -11.89
CA PRO A 80 -14.20 -8.46 -11.71
C PRO A 80 -14.68 -7.00 -11.84
N VAL A 81 -14.51 -6.42 -13.02
CA VAL A 81 -14.84 -5.02 -13.33
C VAL A 81 -15.90 -4.99 -14.43
N GLU A 82 -17.03 -4.34 -14.15
CA GLU A 82 -18.06 -4.10 -15.16
C GLU A 82 -17.71 -2.88 -16.01
N THR A 83 -17.01 -3.11 -17.11
CA THR A 83 -16.68 -2.05 -18.07
C THR A 83 -17.90 -1.56 -18.85
N SER A 84 -17.79 -0.37 -19.46
CA SER A 84 -18.81 0.20 -20.34
C SER A 84 -18.34 0.12 -21.79
N ASN A 85 -19.24 -0.18 -22.71
CA ASN A 85 -18.96 -0.15 -24.16
C ASN A 85 -18.75 1.24 -24.72
N LYS A 86 -18.84 2.30 -23.88
CA LYS A 86 -18.65 3.66 -24.32
C LYS A 86 -17.20 4.07 -24.14
N LYS A 87 -16.60 4.64 -25.18
CA LYS A 87 -15.21 5.10 -25.22
C LYS A 87 -14.84 6.15 -24.16
N ASN A 88 -15.82 6.87 -23.64
CA ASN A 88 -15.61 7.98 -22.69
C ASN A 88 -16.02 7.64 -21.25
N GLU A 89 -16.45 6.42 -20.97
CA GLU A 89 -16.79 5.95 -19.63
C GLU A 89 -15.74 4.96 -19.16
N ILE A 90 -15.18 5.23 -17.99
CA ILE A 90 -14.10 4.42 -17.40
C ILE A 90 -14.45 3.95 -16.01
N VAL A 91 -13.87 2.82 -15.62
CA VAL A 91 -13.81 2.39 -14.22
C VAL A 91 -12.38 2.61 -13.73
N ILE A 92 -12.22 3.15 -12.54
CA ILE A 92 -10.89 3.45 -12.00
C ILE A 92 -10.61 2.67 -10.73
N SER A 93 -9.33 2.43 -10.47
CA SER A 93 -8.89 1.83 -9.21
C SER A 93 -9.07 2.78 -8.02
N SER A 94 -9.27 2.23 -6.83
CA SER A 94 -9.34 3.03 -5.59
C SER A 94 -8.06 3.84 -5.36
N ALA A 95 -6.89 3.32 -5.76
CA ALA A 95 -5.63 4.05 -5.74
C ALA A 95 -5.64 5.28 -6.67
N ALA A 96 -6.17 5.14 -7.89
CA ALA A 96 -6.33 6.25 -8.83
C ALA A 96 -7.31 7.30 -8.29
N ALA A 97 -8.45 6.86 -7.77
CA ALA A 97 -9.46 7.74 -7.19
C ALA A 97 -8.89 8.57 -6.03
N GLN A 98 -8.16 7.93 -5.12
CA GLN A 98 -7.54 8.60 -3.98
C GLN A 98 -6.42 9.55 -4.43
N LYS A 99 -5.57 9.12 -5.37
CA LYS A 99 -4.42 9.89 -5.84
C LYS A 99 -4.81 11.15 -6.59
N PHE A 100 -5.88 11.08 -7.40
CA PHE A 100 -6.38 12.19 -8.21
C PHE A 100 -7.53 12.96 -7.56
N GLY A 101 -8.07 12.47 -6.45
CA GLY A 101 -9.19 13.10 -5.75
C GLY A 101 -10.51 13.10 -6.53
N VAL A 102 -10.70 12.11 -7.44
CA VAL A 102 -11.87 12.00 -8.30
C VAL A 102 -12.90 11.02 -7.74
N LYS A 103 -14.18 11.28 -8.03
CA LYS A 103 -15.32 10.47 -7.60
C LYS A 103 -16.11 9.98 -8.81
N VAL A 104 -17.02 9.07 -8.57
CA VAL A 104 -17.98 8.62 -9.58
C VAL A 104 -18.76 9.82 -10.13
N GLY A 105 -18.82 9.94 -11.44
CA GLY A 105 -19.41 11.04 -12.18
C GLY A 105 -18.47 12.19 -12.53
N ASP A 106 -17.27 12.23 -11.96
CA ASP A 106 -16.28 13.25 -12.27
C ASP A 106 -15.60 12.99 -13.64
N LYS A 107 -15.01 14.05 -14.19
CA LYS A 107 -14.20 13.93 -15.40
C LYS A 107 -12.73 13.76 -15.06
N LEU A 108 -12.11 12.77 -15.71
CA LEU A 108 -10.67 12.52 -15.65
C LEU A 108 -10.08 12.75 -17.05
N VAL A 109 -9.13 13.67 -17.16
CA VAL A 109 -8.38 13.89 -18.40
C VAL A 109 -7.03 13.23 -18.28
N LEU A 110 -6.71 12.38 -19.25
CA LEU A 110 -5.42 11.69 -19.38
C LEU A 110 -4.77 12.11 -20.69
N SER A 111 -3.47 12.33 -20.66
CA SER A 111 -2.69 12.82 -21.82
C SER A 111 -1.82 11.69 -22.37
N ASP A 112 -1.86 11.57 -23.69
CA ASP A 112 -0.91 10.78 -24.45
C ASP A 112 0.19 11.72 -24.95
N GLU A 113 1.36 11.65 -24.33
CA GLU A 113 2.49 12.49 -24.67
C GLU A 113 3.12 12.11 -26.01
N VAL A 114 2.95 10.87 -26.45
CA VAL A 114 3.53 10.37 -27.71
C VAL A 114 2.76 10.91 -28.91
N ASN A 115 1.43 10.87 -28.84
CA ASN A 115 0.54 11.31 -29.90
C ASN A 115 0.02 12.75 -29.70
N GLU A 116 0.46 13.45 -28.65
CA GLU A 116 0.03 14.81 -28.28
C GLU A 116 -1.51 14.95 -28.21
N ARG A 117 -2.19 13.93 -27.63
CA ARG A 117 -3.65 13.86 -27.53
C ARG A 117 -4.10 13.81 -26.07
N ASP A 118 -5.19 14.51 -25.78
CA ASP A 118 -5.86 14.45 -24.47
C ASP A 118 -7.17 13.69 -24.60
N TYR A 119 -7.35 12.73 -23.69
CA TYR A 119 -8.57 11.92 -23.59
C TYR A 119 -9.35 12.33 -22.35
N ALA A 120 -10.61 12.75 -22.53
CA ALA A 120 -11.50 13.11 -21.42
C ALA A 120 -12.50 11.98 -21.14
N PHE A 121 -12.36 11.38 -19.99
CA PHE A 121 -13.21 10.30 -19.52
C PHE A 121 -14.16 10.75 -18.43
N THR A 122 -15.29 10.04 -18.29
CA THR A 122 -16.20 10.13 -17.15
C THR A 122 -16.05 8.90 -16.29
N VAL A 123 -15.81 9.07 -15.01
CA VAL A 123 -15.69 7.96 -14.04
C VAL A 123 -17.06 7.34 -13.80
N LYS A 124 -17.29 6.13 -14.30
CA LYS A 124 -18.53 5.36 -14.12
C LYS A 124 -18.57 4.69 -12.75
N ASP A 125 -17.45 4.10 -12.34
CA ASP A 125 -17.35 3.37 -11.07
C ASP A 125 -15.91 3.37 -10.54
N ILE A 126 -15.75 3.03 -9.25
CA ILE A 126 -14.46 2.91 -8.57
C ILE A 126 -14.38 1.52 -7.96
N VAL A 127 -13.44 0.71 -8.43
CA VAL A 127 -13.21 -0.65 -7.92
C VAL A 127 -12.10 -0.65 -6.87
N HIS A 128 -12.22 -1.55 -5.91
CA HIS A 128 -11.20 -1.74 -4.89
C HIS A 128 -9.97 -2.42 -5.52
N PHE A 129 -9.01 -1.61 -5.89
CA PHE A 129 -7.71 -2.03 -6.39
C PHE A 129 -6.68 -1.01 -5.93
N ALA A 130 -5.89 -1.36 -4.90
CA ALA A 130 -5.01 -0.44 -4.20
C ALA A 130 -3.55 -0.53 -4.67
N SER A 131 -3.16 -1.63 -5.33
CA SER A 131 -1.77 -1.90 -5.73
C SER A 131 -1.27 -1.03 -6.88
N GLY A 132 -2.16 -0.36 -7.64
CA GLY A 132 -1.76 0.44 -8.78
C GLY A 132 -2.77 1.49 -9.23
N VAL A 133 -2.28 2.42 -10.04
CA VAL A 133 -3.08 3.49 -10.67
C VAL A 133 -3.60 2.96 -12.00
N TYR A 134 -4.74 2.25 -11.95
CA TYR A 134 -5.35 1.61 -13.10
C TYR A 134 -6.64 2.31 -13.52
N VAL A 135 -6.85 2.33 -14.82
CA VAL A 135 -8.09 2.72 -15.49
C VAL A 135 -8.53 1.55 -16.35
N PHE A 136 -9.75 1.11 -16.19
CA PHE A 136 -10.32 -0.03 -16.91
C PHE A 136 -11.32 0.46 -17.96
N LEU A 137 -11.16 -0.03 -19.18
CA LEU A 137 -12.10 0.14 -20.29
C LEU A 137 -12.51 -1.22 -20.84
N ASP A 138 -13.59 -1.22 -21.62
CA ASP A 138 -13.89 -2.31 -22.52
C ASP A 138 -12.82 -2.37 -23.63
N ARG A 139 -12.34 -3.57 -23.98
CA ARG A 139 -11.25 -3.73 -24.95
C ARG A 139 -11.61 -3.14 -26.31
N ASP A 140 -12.80 -3.46 -26.83
CA ASP A 140 -13.24 -2.98 -28.13
C ASP A 140 -13.37 -1.44 -28.16
N ALA A 141 -13.92 -0.86 -27.06
CA ALA A 141 -14.01 0.58 -26.91
C ALA A 141 -12.62 1.24 -26.84
N MET A 142 -11.64 0.57 -26.26
CA MET A 142 -10.26 1.05 -26.16
C MET A 142 -9.53 0.97 -27.52
N GLN A 143 -9.69 -0.13 -28.27
CA GLN A 143 -9.15 -0.30 -29.62
C GLN A 143 -9.67 0.80 -30.54
N GLU A 144 -10.97 1.04 -30.52
CA GLU A 144 -11.59 2.10 -31.31
C GLU A 144 -11.14 3.50 -30.88
N LEU A 145 -10.85 3.72 -29.56
CA LEU A 145 -10.36 5.01 -29.04
C LEU A 145 -8.95 5.32 -29.52
N PHE A 146 -8.08 4.33 -29.62
CA PHE A 146 -6.69 4.45 -30.03
C PHE A 146 -6.45 4.14 -31.51
N ASP A 147 -7.50 4.05 -32.32
CA ASP A 147 -7.44 3.74 -33.75
C ASP A 147 -6.67 2.44 -34.06
N GLN A 148 -6.88 1.41 -33.21
CA GLN A 148 -6.27 0.07 -33.37
C GLN A 148 -7.25 -0.91 -34.06
N GLU A 149 -6.69 -1.99 -34.64
CA GLU A 149 -7.47 -3.06 -35.25
C GLU A 149 -8.20 -3.89 -34.19
N ASP A 150 -9.32 -4.54 -34.56
CA ASP A 150 -10.18 -5.28 -33.63
C ASP A 150 -9.45 -6.45 -32.92
N ASP A 151 -8.42 -7.03 -33.55
CA ASP A 151 -7.62 -8.12 -33.00
C ASP A 151 -6.34 -7.64 -32.27
N TYR A 152 -6.20 -6.33 -32.07
CA TYR A 152 -5.03 -5.75 -31.43
C TYR A 152 -5.00 -6.07 -29.94
N TYR A 153 -3.95 -6.73 -29.48
CA TYR A 153 -3.63 -6.88 -28.08
C TYR A 153 -2.11 -6.87 -27.86
N ASN A 154 -1.67 -6.50 -26.70
CA ASN A 154 -0.26 -6.44 -26.32
C ASN A 154 0.03 -7.06 -24.95
N VAL A 155 -0.98 -7.59 -24.28
CA VAL A 155 -0.87 -8.29 -23.00
C VAL A 155 -1.70 -9.57 -23.02
N VAL A 156 -1.18 -10.62 -22.40
CA VAL A 156 -1.89 -11.87 -22.16
C VAL A 156 -1.78 -12.25 -20.69
N PHE A 157 -2.93 -12.55 -20.08
CA PHE A 157 -3.01 -13.11 -18.74
C PHE A 157 -3.19 -14.61 -18.79
N ALA A 158 -2.58 -15.32 -17.85
CA ALA A 158 -2.71 -16.78 -17.75
C ALA A 158 -2.60 -17.26 -16.29
N ASP A 159 -3.18 -18.44 -16.02
CA ASP A 159 -3.11 -19.11 -14.71
C ASP A 159 -1.87 -20.01 -14.57
N HIS A 160 -1.19 -20.28 -15.67
CA HIS A 160 0.00 -21.11 -15.73
C HIS A 160 1.03 -20.52 -16.70
N ALA A 161 2.25 -21.07 -16.64
CA ALA A 161 3.30 -20.63 -17.54
C ALA A 161 3.00 -21.03 -18.98
N LEU A 162 2.96 -20.05 -19.88
CA LEU A 162 2.81 -20.24 -21.31
C LEU A 162 4.17 -20.32 -22.00
N ASP A 163 4.29 -21.18 -23.01
CA ASP A 163 5.49 -21.30 -23.84
C ASP A 163 5.48 -20.22 -24.92
N ILE A 164 5.91 -19.02 -24.57
CA ILE A 164 5.99 -17.88 -25.47
C ILE A 164 7.47 -17.54 -25.68
N ASP A 165 7.86 -17.36 -26.95
CA ASP A 165 9.23 -16.95 -27.27
C ASP A 165 9.60 -15.66 -26.56
N ASN A 166 10.65 -15.72 -25.72
CA ASN A 166 11.18 -14.59 -24.97
C ASN A 166 11.60 -13.42 -25.87
N GLY A 167 11.93 -13.67 -27.13
CA GLY A 167 12.24 -12.65 -28.12
C GLY A 167 11.07 -11.70 -28.40
N ARG A 168 9.84 -12.19 -28.27
CA ARG A 168 8.58 -11.44 -28.48
C ARG A 168 8.14 -10.66 -27.23
N LEU A 169 8.60 -11.04 -26.04
CA LEU A 169 8.16 -10.47 -24.79
C LEU A 169 8.97 -9.24 -24.39
N TYR A 170 8.27 -8.19 -23.97
CA TYR A 170 8.86 -7.01 -23.31
C TYR A 170 9.10 -7.30 -21.82
N SER A 171 8.09 -7.87 -21.15
CA SER A 171 8.18 -8.26 -19.76
C SER A 171 7.26 -9.43 -19.44
N THR A 172 7.63 -10.19 -18.42
CA THR A 172 6.79 -11.21 -17.81
C THR A 172 6.70 -10.91 -16.33
N VAL A 173 5.49 -10.75 -15.84
CA VAL A 173 5.20 -10.59 -14.42
C VAL A 173 4.52 -11.87 -13.94
N SER A 174 5.08 -12.53 -12.94
CA SER A 174 4.46 -13.67 -12.29
C SER A 174 4.01 -13.29 -10.87
N ARG A 175 3.06 -14.04 -10.33
CA ARG A 175 2.64 -13.90 -8.93
C ARG A 175 3.82 -14.05 -7.97
N GLU A 176 4.75 -14.95 -8.28
CA GLU A 176 5.99 -15.13 -7.52
C GLU A 176 6.86 -13.87 -7.53
N ASN A 177 7.01 -13.21 -8.69
CA ASN A 177 7.76 -11.95 -8.78
C ASN A 177 7.10 -10.82 -7.98
N VAL A 178 5.77 -10.77 -7.91
CA VAL A 178 5.02 -9.80 -7.10
C VAL A 178 5.27 -10.06 -5.60
N GLU A 179 5.26 -11.32 -5.20
CA GLU A 179 5.56 -11.73 -3.82
C GLU A 179 6.99 -11.37 -3.42
N GLU A 180 7.97 -11.71 -4.26
CA GLU A 180 9.38 -11.38 -4.03
C GLU A 180 9.60 -9.86 -3.95
N SER A 181 9.01 -9.09 -4.86
CA SER A 181 9.08 -7.62 -4.85
C SER A 181 8.46 -7.01 -3.59
N SER A 182 7.35 -7.57 -3.13
CA SER A 182 6.69 -7.17 -1.89
C SER A 182 7.56 -7.47 -0.66
N GLN A 183 8.25 -8.62 -0.64
CA GLN A 183 9.18 -8.97 0.43
C GLN A 183 10.40 -8.04 0.44
N ILE A 184 10.99 -7.74 -0.71
CA ILE A 184 12.11 -6.80 -0.82
C ILE A 184 11.72 -5.42 -0.31
N PHE A 185 10.55 -4.90 -0.71
CA PHE A 185 10.04 -3.62 -0.21
C PHE A 185 9.89 -3.62 1.31
N THR A 186 9.34 -4.68 1.86
CA THR A 186 9.17 -4.91 3.29
C THR A 186 10.49 -4.93 4.05
N ASP A 187 11.48 -5.64 3.52
CA ASP A 187 12.81 -5.75 4.11
C ASP A 187 13.55 -4.40 4.10
N MET A 188 13.36 -3.60 3.06
CA MET A 188 13.90 -2.24 3.00
C MET A 188 13.23 -1.28 3.98
N MET A 189 11.91 -1.39 4.18
CA MET A 189 11.17 -0.53 5.11
C MET A 189 11.39 -0.90 6.59
N GLY A 190 11.69 -2.17 6.86
CA GLY A 190 11.90 -2.69 8.21
C GLY A 190 12.92 -1.92 9.05
N PRO A 191 14.14 -1.67 8.58
CA PRO A 191 15.15 -0.88 9.30
C PRO A 191 14.70 0.56 9.59
N MET A 192 13.99 1.21 8.65
CA MET A 192 13.48 2.57 8.83
C MET A 192 12.45 2.64 9.95
N VAL A 193 11.50 1.71 9.96
CA VAL A 193 10.47 1.62 11.02
C VAL A 193 11.11 1.34 12.38
N SER A 194 12.13 0.45 12.44
CA SER A 194 12.82 0.16 13.70
C SER A 194 13.63 1.33 14.24
N MET A 195 14.27 2.10 13.36
CA MET A 195 15.01 3.29 13.75
C MET A 195 14.04 4.34 14.31
N LEU A 196 12.89 4.55 13.67
CA LEU A 196 11.87 5.48 14.16
C LEU A 196 11.31 5.05 15.51
N ALA A 197 11.04 3.76 15.70
CA ALA A 197 10.59 3.19 16.96
C ALA A 197 11.63 3.38 18.08
N ALA A 198 12.93 3.17 17.78
CA ALA A 198 14.01 3.37 18.73
C ALA A 198 14.13 4.84 19.18
N ILE A 199 14.03 5.77 18.23
CA ILE A 199 14.04 7.22 18.55
C ILE A 199 12.83 7.59 19.40
N SER A 200 11.64 7.08 19.08
CA SER A 200 10.42 7.32 19.84
C SER A 200 10.52 6.80 21.27
N ALA A 201 11.09 5.59 21.45
CA ALA A 201 11.33 5.02 22.77
C ALA A 201 12.33 5.86 23.60
N LEU A 202 13.36 6.39 22.97
CA LEU A 202 14.35 7.26 23.61
C LEU A 202 13.70 8.57 24.08
N ILE A 203 12.92 9.21 23.22
CA ILE A 203 12.17 10.43 23.56
C ILE A 203 11.21 10.17 24.72
N PHE A 204 10.49 9.04 24.68
CA PHE A 204 9.60 8.65 25.76
C PHE A 204 10.33 8.48 27.10
N MET A 205 11.50 7.84 27.11
CA MET A 205 12.30 7.70 28.33
C MET A 205 12.74 9.07 28.89
N ILE A 206 13.15 10.00 28.02
CA ILE A 206 13.55 11.34 28.44
C ILE A 206 12.36 12.09 29.08
N VAL A 207 11.21 12.07 28.43
CA VAL A 207 9.99 12.71 28.93
C VAL A 207 9.58 12.12 30.27
N MET A 208 9.61 10.79 30.39
CA MET A 208 9.28 10.09 31.63
C MET A 208 10.23 10.45 32.75
N TYR A 209 11.54 10.54 32.49
CA TYR A 209 12.53 10.98 33.43
C TYR A 209 12.27 12.42 33.91
N LEU A 210 11.98 13.34 32.98
CA LEU A 210 11.67 14.74 33.29
C LEU A 210 10.41 14.88 34.16
N MET A 211 9.36 14.12 33.81
CA MET A 211 8.11 14.10 34.59
C MET A 211 8.34 13.59 36.02
N MET A 212 9.11 12.51 36.19
CA MET A 212 9.45 12.01 37.52
C MET A 212 10.27 13.02 38.32
N LYS A 213 11.24 13.68 37.67
CA LYS A 213 12.06 14.73 38.32
C LYS A 213 11.19 15.89 38.82
N VAL A 214 10.33 16.43 37.95
CA VAL A 214 9.42 17.52 38.32
C VAL A 214 8.49 17.12 39.46
N MET A 215 7.99 15.90 39.45
CA MET A 215 7.13 15.40 40.52
C MET A 215 7.86 15.28 41.85
N ILE A 216 9.10 14.78 41.86
CA ILE A 216 9.92 14.68 43.07
C ILE A 216 10.24 16.08 43.61
N ASP A 217 10.61 17.03 42.73
CA ASP A 217 10.94 18.42 43.12
C ASP A 217 9.71 19.11 43.71
N ARG A 218 8.53 18.95 43.15
CA ARG A 218 7.28 19.50 43.71
C ARG A 218 6.87 18.84 45.03
N SER A 219 7.19 17.56 45.23
CA SER A 219 6.86 16.82 46.44
C SER A 219 7.96 16.87 47.51
N ALA A 220 9.04 17.63 47.28
CA ALA A 220 10.21 17.67 48.17
C ALA A 220 9.87 18.11 49.62
N PHE A 221 8.97 19.05 49.77
CA PHE A 221 8.49 19.47 51.10
C PHE A 221 7.71 18.36 51.83
N SER A 222 6.78 17.69 51.14
CA SER A 222 5.99 16.57 51.69
C SER A 222 6.87 15.37 52.02
N ILE A 223 7.88 15.09 51.21
CA ILE A 223 8.86 14.02 51.43
C ILE A 223 9.74 14.37 52.68
N SER A 224 10.13 15.63 52.85
CA SER A 224 10.88 16.06 54.03
C SER A 224 10.06 15.95 55.30
N LEU A 225 8.78 16.30 55.25
CA LEU A 225 7.87 16.17 56.39
C LEU A 225 7.66 14.69 56.78
N MET A 226 7.51 13.77 55.84
CA MET A 226 7.41 12.36 56.08
C MET A 226 8.67 11.77 56.72
N LYS A 227 9.87 12.26 56.35
CA LYS A 227 11.14 11.90 56.98
C LYS A 227 11.20 12.32 58.44
N VAL A 228 10.70 13.50 58.79
CA VAL A 228 10.64 13.98 60.17
C VAL A 228 9.66 13.17 60.98
N LEU A 229 8.59 12.67 60.39
CA LEU A 229 7.60 11.77 61.01
C LEU A 229 8.08 10.31 61.16
N GLY A 230 9.32 10.00 60.75
CA GLY A 230 9.94 8.69 60.96
C GLY A 230 9.72 7.63 59.90
N TYR A 231 9.14 8.02 58.74
CA TYR A 231 8.98 7.10 57.63
C TYR A 231 10.32 6.70 57.01
N ARG A 232 10.45 5.38 56.66
CA ARG A 232 11.67 4.88 56.03
C ARG A 232 11.76 5.25 54.58
N LYS A 233 12.99 5.42 54.04
CA LYS A 233 13.22 5.73 52.61
C LYS A 233 12.51 4.81 51.64
N GLY A 234 12.36 3.52 51.95
CA GLY A 234 11.68 2.54 51.14
C GLY A 234 10.17 2.73 51.04
N GLU A 235 9.53 3.17 52.14
CA GLU A 235 8.10 3.43 52.21
C GLU A 235 7.75 4.70 51.39
N ILE A 236 8.57 5.73 51.47
CA ILE A 236 8.41 6.95 50.70
C ILE A 236 8.59 6.68 49.18
N ARG A 237 9.60 5.87 48.85
CA ARG A 237 9.80 5.42 47.47
C ARG A 237 8.61 4.65 46.93
N ARG A 238 8.07 3.70 47.70
CA ARG A 238 6.93 2.91 47.30
C ARG A 238 5.68 3.77 47.07
N LEU A 239 5.47 4.77 47.90
CA LEU A 239 4.30 5.63 47.81
C LEU A 239 4.33 6.53 46.56
N TYR A 240 5.51 7.11 46.21
CA TYR A 240 5.63 8.07 45.14
C TYR A 240 6.07 7.51 43.79
N LEU A 241 6.85 6.45 43.77
CA LEU A 241 7.38 5.87 42.54
C LEU A 241 6.56 4.69 42.03
N ASP A 242 6.18 3.76 42.92
CA ASP A 242 5.49 2.54 42.49
C ASP A 242 4.08 2.84 41.99
N GLY A 243 3.35 3.80 42.62
CA GLY A 243 2.00 4.18 42.16
C GLY A 243 1.99 4.75 40.74
N ASN A 244 2.96 5.62 40.43
CA ASN A 244 3.08 6.21 39.10
C ASN A 244 3.58 5.21 38.06
N PHE A 245 4.47 4.30 38.44
CA PHE A 245 4.96 3.25 37.54
C PHE A 245 3.80 2.37 37.05
N TYR A 246 2.88 1.97 37.94
CA TYR A 246 1.70 1.19 37.55
C TYR A 246 0.76 1.96 36.61
N ILE A 247 0.55 3.24 36.84
CA ILE A 247 -0.30 4.07 35.97
C ILE A 247 0.32 4.21 34.57
N ILE A 248 1.63 4.44 34.49
CA ILE A 248 2.35 4.55 33.22
C ILE A 248 2.35 3.22 32.48
N MET A 249 2.58 2.10 33.18
CA MET A 249 2.56 0.77 32.60
C MET A 249 1.15 0.42 32.05
N LEU A 250 0.11 0.77 32.79
CA LEU A 250 -1.28 0.57 32.37
C LEU A 250 -1.63 1.44 31.16
N GLY A 251 -1.18 2.70 31.15
CA GLY A 251 -1.34 3.62 30.02
C GLY A 251 -0.61 3.14 28.78
N ALA A 252 0.60 2.61 28.92
CA ALA A 252 1.33 2.02 27.80
C ALA A 252 0.66 0.75 27.27
N LEU A 253 0.16 -0.11 28.16
CA LEU A 253 -0.52 -1.35 27.79
C LEU A 253 -1.85 -1.10 27.05
N LEU A 254 -2.55 -0.03 27.39
CA LEU A 254 -3.79 0.39 26.71
C LEU A 254 -3.52 1.23 25.46
N GLY A 255 -2.45 2.01 25.42
CA GLY A 255 -2.10 2.87 24.30
C GLY A 255 -1.56 2.11 23.08
N VAL A 256 -0.80 1.05 23.30
CA VAL A 256 -0.22 0.24 22.21
C VAL A 256 -1.27 -0.43 21.31
N PRO A 257 -2.36 -1.03 21.82
CA PRO A 257 -3.38 -1.61 20.94
C PRO A 257 -4.33 -0.60 20.30
N LEU A 258 -4.27 0.68 20.72
CA LEU A 258 -5.10 1.76 20.18
C LEU A 258 -4.37 2.60 19.10
N ALA A 259 -3.06 2.42 18.95
CA ALA A 259 -2.21 3.08 17.95
C ALA A 259 -2.02 2.20 16.73
#